data_6e24d76589c763bdb0e91be3aec3951f
#
_entry.id   6e24d76589c763bdb0e91be3aec3951f
#
_cell.length_a   1.000
_cell.length_b   1.000
_cell.length_c   1.000
_cell.angle_alpha   90.00
_cell.angle_beta   90.00
_cell.angle_gamma   90.00
#
_symmetry.space_group_name_H-M   'P 1'
#
loop_
_entity.id
_entity.type
_entity.pdbx_description
1 polymer ?
#
loop_
_entity_poly.entity_id
_entity_poly.type
_entity_poly.pdbx_seq_one_letter_code
_entity_poly.pdbx_strand_id
1 'polypeptide(L)'
;MSELICNELSKSYQNFQLSPTSFQLESGYLTVLSGKNGSGKSTLLRCLSGVDPFCTGDAKLDGISLKNEPDLYKDQIGYVSDELTYFMEKSALENGALLGPYFSNWSMERYYILMDRMDFSPSRQLWQLSKGEYMKMQTCFALAHNPRFLIMDEPLEGFDPIFRRKFLSIMQDILNEDVGIFISSHITETLKNLADYLMFADNGTISFHCPEQLDAFLTDQRKHSHSQIRDLLSRNF
;
A
#
# COMPACT_ATOMS: atom_id res chain seq x y z
N MET A 1 -1.50 -17.72 -10.11
CA MET A 1 -1.19 -16.26 -10.14
C MET A 1 -2.49 -15.52 -10.27
N SER A 2 -2.77 -14.61 -9.35
CA SER A 2 -3.93 -13.73 -9.40
C SER A 2 -3.57 -12.42 -10.08
N GLU A 3 -4.56 -11.77 -10.70
CA GLU A 3 -4.37 -10.58 -11.51
C GLU A 3 -5.26 -9.42 -11.00
N LEU A 4 -4.64 -8.29 -10.70
CA LEU A 4 -5.32 -7.06 -10.31
C LEU A 4 -5.24 -6.04 -11.45
N ILE A 5 -6.38 -5.77 -12.08
CA ILE A 5 -6.52 -4.83 -13.19
C ILE A 5 -7.16 -3.54 -12.71
N CYS A 6 -6.47 -2.43 -12.88
CA CYS A 6 -6.98 -1.08 -12.73
C CYS A 6 -7.38 -0.55 -14.10
N ASN A 7 -8.60 -0.05 -14.25
CA ASN A 7 -9.13 0.42 -15.54
C ASN A 7 -9.74 1.83 -15.41
N GLU A 8 -9.09 2.83 -15.99
CA GLU A 8 -9.50 4.24 -16.01
C GLU A 8 -9.86 4.79 -14.62
N LEU A 9 -9.16 4.30 -13.56
CA LEU A 9 -9.43 4.70 -12.20
C LEU A 9 -9.01 6.15 -12.00
N SER A 10 -9.93 6.99 -11.55
CA SER A 10 -9.72 8.42 -11.36
C SER A 10 -10.52 8.96 -10.18
N LYS A 11 -10.09 10.10 -9.62
CA LYS A 11 -10.72 10.76 -8.49
C LYS A 11 -10.52 12.26 -8.56
N SER A 12 -11.58 13.02 -8.34
CA SER A 12 -11.51 14.49 -8.28
C SER A 12 -11.88 14.98 -6.89
N TYR A 13 -11.06 15.87 -6.34
CA TYR A 13 -11.32 16.70 -5.17
C TYR A 13 -11.33 18.18 -5.59
N GLN A 14 -11.68 19.08 -4.68
CA GLN A 14 -11.71 20.52 -4.98
C GLN A 14 -10.38 21.06 -5.54
N ASN A 15 -9.26 20.60 -4.96
CA ASN A 15 -7.91 21.14 -5.26
C ASN A 15 -6.93 20.06 -5.77
N PHE A 16 -7.42 18.87 -6.10
CA PHE A 16 -6.57 17.78 -6.59
C PHE A 16 -7.37 16.84 -7.48
N GLN A 17 -6.73 16.35 -8.53
CA GLN A 17 -7.29 15.33 -9.41
C GLN A 17 -6.28 14.20 -9.62
N LEU A 18 -6.70 12.97 -9.35
CA LEU A 18 -6.05 11.77 -9.85
C LEU A 18 -6.54 11.55 -11.28
N SER A 19 -5.66 11.66 -12.25
CA SER A 19 -5.94 11.43 -13.66
C SER A 19 -6.35 9.98 -13.92
N PRO A 20 -7.20 9.71 -14.93
CA PRO A 20 -7.52 8.33 -15.29
C PRO A 20 -6.26 7.50 -15.49
N THR A 21 -6.16 6.41 -14.75
CA THR A 21 -5.00 5.54 -14.78
C THR A 21 -5.41 4.10 -15.01
N SER A 22 -4.64 3.38 -15.82
CA SER A 22 -4.86 1.97 -16.14
C SER A 22 -3.55 1.22 -16.05
N PHE A 23 -3.55 0.10 -15.34
CA PHE A 23 -2.40 -0.79 -15.19
C PHE A 23 -2.87 -2.18 -14.72
N GLN A 24 -1.94 -3.12 -14.75
CA GLN A 24 -2.15 -4.49 -14.31
C GLN A 24 -1.01 -4.91 -13.39
N LEU A 25 -1.36 -5.59 -12.31
CA LEU A 25 -0.43 -6.16 -11.34
C LEU A 25 -0.70 -7.66 -11.21
N GLU A 26 0.34 -8.43 -10.95
CA GLU A 26 0.26 -9.88 -10.74
C GLU A 26 0.60 -10.23 -9.29
N SER A 27 -0.01 -11.29 -8.75
CA SER A 27 0.34 -11.83 -7.44
C SER A 27 1.77 -12.39 -7.44
N GLY A 28 2.39 -12.44 -6.25
CA GLY A 28 3.77 -12.89 -6.10
C GLY A 28 4.84 -11.83 -6.41
N TYR A 29 4.43 -10.62 -6.83
CA TYR A 29 5.33 -9.52 -7.14
C TYR A 29 5.15 -8.32 -6.19
N LEU A 30 6.27 -7.63 -5.92
CA LEU A 30 6.30 -6.37 -5.18
C LEU A 30 6.27 -5.17 -6.14
N THR A 31 5.19 -4.41 -6.08
CA THR A 31 5.08 -3.11 -6.76
C THR A 31 5.26 -1.97 -5.77
N VAL A 32 6.11 -1.02 -6.08
CA VAL A 32 6.35 0.18 -5.27
C VAL A 32 5.85 1.42 -6.01
N LEU A 33 4.94 2.16 -5.39
CA LEU A 33 4.47 3.47 -5.85
C LEU A 33 5.21 4.58 -5.13
N SER A 34 6.02 5.33 -5.85
CA SER A 34 6.77 6.46 -5.31
C SER A 34 6.24 7.79 -5.81
N GLY A 35 6.54 8.85 -5.10
CA GLY A 35 6.17 10.23 -5.46
C GLY A 35 6.20 11.15 -4.26
N LYS A 36 6.18 12.45 -4.52
CA LYS A 36 6.14 13.49 -3.48
C LYS A 36 4.85 13.42 -2.66
N ASN A 37 4.85 14.02 -1.47
CA ASN A 37 3.62 14.18 -0.71
C ASN A 37 2.60 15.00 -1.52
N GLY A 38 1.33 14.57 -1.48
CA GLY A 38 0.27 15.19 -2.28
C GLY A 38 0.25 14.81 -3.78
N SER A 39 1.13 13.90 -4.24
CA SER A 39 1.13 13.49 -5.65
C SER A 39 0.00 12.55 -6.06
N GLY A 40 -0.76 12.00 -5.10
CA GLY A 40 -1.91 11.13 -5.37
C GLY A 40 -1.72 9.66 -4.98
N LYS A 41 -0.60 9.28 -4.34
CA LYS A 41 -0.34 7.89 -3.91
C LYS A 41 -1.47 7.32 -3.07
N SER A 42 -1.76 7.93 -1.91
CA SER A 42 -2.83 7.48 -1.00
C SER A 42 -4.20 7.50 -1.67
N THR A 43 -4.46 8.48 -2.54
CA THR A 43 -5.72 8.53 -3.32
C THR A 43 -5.86 7.32 -4.22
N LEU A 44 -4.82 6.95 -4.98
CA LEU A 44 -4.84 5.75 -5.82
C LEU A 44 -5.06 4.48 -5.00
N LEU A 45 -4.28 4.30 -3.90
CA LEU A 45 -4.39 3.11 -3.06
C LEU A 45 -5.77 2.96 -2.43
N ARG A 46 -6.38 4.06 -1.94
CA ARG A 46 -7.75 4.08 -1.38
C ARG A 46 -8.81 3.74 -2.42
N CYS A 47 -8.69 4.28 -3.63
CA CYS A 47 -9.60 3.93 -4.73
C CYS A 47 -9.44 2.45 -5.10
N LEU A 48 -8.20 1.98 -5.26
CA LEU A 48 -7.90 0.62 -5.67
C LEU A 48 -8.32 -0.43 -4.62
N SER A 49 -8.20 -0.12 -3.33
CA SER A 49 -8.63 -1.00 -2.24
C SER A 49 -10.15 -0.97 -1.98
N GLY A 50 -10.87 -0.04 -2.61
CA GLY A 50 -12.32 0.13 -2.39
C GLY A 50 -12.67 0.82 -1.06
N VAL A 51 -11.69 1.42 -0.38
CA VAL A 51 -11.91 2.25 0.82
C VAL A 51 -12.59 3.57 0.45
N ASP A 52 -12.24 4.16 -0.70
CA ASP A 52 -12.95 5.30 -1.25
C ASP A 52 -13.94 4.82 -2.33
N PRO A 53 -15.25 4.78 -2.07
CA PRO A 53 -16.26 4.27 -3.00
C PRO A 53 -16.61 5.26 -4.12
N PHE A 54 -16.14 6.52 -4.03
CA PHE A 54 -16.50 7.59 -4.96
C PHE A 54 -15.44 7.82 -6.04
N CYS A 55 -14.84 6.75 -6.54
CA CYS A 55 -13.90 6.78 -7.66
C CYS A 55 -14.64 6.54 -8.98
N THR A 56 -14.11 7.07 -10.08
CA THR A 56 -14.55 6.76 -11.44
C THR A 56 -13.65 5.68 -12.02
N GLY A 57 -14.13 4.89 -12.96
CA GLY A 57 -13.42 3.71 -13.47
C GLY A 57 -13.80 2.45 -12.72
N ASP A 58 -12.95 1.43 -12.78
CA ASP A 58 -13.14 0.16 -12.09
C ASP A 58 -11.80 -0.50 -11.76
N ALA A 59 -11.79 -1.34 -10.73
CA ALA A 59 -10.71 -2.27 -10.45
C ALA A 59 -11.28 -3.70 -10.47
N LYS A 60 -10.51 -4.66 -10.99
CA LYS A 60 -10.92 -6.07 -11.03
C LYS A 60 -9.81 -6.93 -10.46
N LEU A 61 -10.19 -7.88 -9.64
CA LEU A 61 -9.30 -8.91 -9.12
C LEU A 61 -9.83 -10.29 -9.56
N ASP A 62 -9.06 -10.98 -10.37
CA ASP A 62 -9.47 -12.27 -10.98
C ASP A 62 -10.86 -12.20 -11.66
N GLY A 63 -11.17 -11.05 -12.28
CA GLY A 63 -12.45 -10.80 -12.95
C GLY A 63 -13.55 -10.23 -12.03
N ILE A 64 -13.40 -10.28 -10.70
CA ILE A 64 -14.36 -9.70 -9.74
C ILE A 64 -14.20 -8.19 -9.74
N SER A 65 -15.27 -7.46 -10.07
CA SER A 65 -15.28 -6.01 -10.21
C SER A 65 -15.55 -5.32 -8.88
N LEU A 66 -14.71 -4.37 -8.51
CA LEU A 66 -14.93 -3.53 -7.33
C LEU A 66 -16.26 -2.77 -7.41
N LYS A 67 -16.65 -2.32 -8.61
CA LYS A 67 -17.87 -1.56 -8.84
C LYS A 67 -19.13 -2.41 -8.73
N ASN A 68 -19.09 -3.65 -9.23
CA ASN A 68 -20.26 -4.51 -9.33
C ASN A 68 -20.40 -5.48 -8.13
N GLU A 69 -19.27 -5.91 -7.56
CA GLU A 69 -19.17 -6.91 -6.50
C GLU A 69 -18.20 -6.45 -5.40
N PRO A 70 -18.45 -5.26 -4.78
CA PRO A 70 -17.48 -4.62 -3.89
C PRO A 70 -17.11 -5.48 -2.67
N ASP A 71 -18.03 -6.26 -2.13
CA ASP A 71 -17.77 -7.08 -0.95
C ASP A 71 -16.87 -8.27 -1.29
N LEU A 72 -17.12 -8.95 -2.42
CA LEU A 72 -16.28 -10.04 -2.91
C LEU A 72 -14.89 -9.57 -3.30
N TYR A 73 -14.78 -8.38 -3.91
CA TYR A 73 -13.49 -7.77 -4.24
C TYR A 73 -12.68 -7.44 -2.98
N LYS A 74 -13.30 -6.74 -2.01
CA LYS A 74 -12.63 -6.32 -0.78
C LYS A 74 -12.24 -7.49 0.13
N ASP A 75 -12.98 -8.58 0.08
CA ASP A 75 -12.64 -9.82 0.80
C ASP A 75 -11.29 -10.43 0.38
N GLN A 76 -10.83 -10.08 -0.81
CA GLN A 76 -9.55 -10.54 -1.37
C GLN A 76 -8.42 -9.50 -1.28
N ILE A 77 -8.69 -8.32 -0.74
CA ILE A 77 -7.72 -7.23 -0.59
C ILE A 77 -7.40 -7.01 0.89
N GLY A 78 -6.13 -7.11 1.25
CA GLY A 78 -5.63 -6.56 2.51
C GLY A 78 -5.28 -5.09 2.32
N TYR A 79 -5.81 -4.20 3.17
CA TYR A 79 -5.47 -2.77 3.13
C TYR A 79 -4.88 -2.31 4.45
N VAL A 80 -3.79 -1.55 4.37
CA VAL A 80 -3.03 -1.01 5.52
C VAL A 80 -2.71 0.46 5.26
N SER A 81 -3.04 1.33 6.20
CA SER A 81 -2.77 2.77 6.11
C SER A 81 -2.54 3.38 7.49
N ASP A 82 -2.23 4.67 7.55
CA ASP A 82 -2.12 5.40 8.80
C ASP A 82 -3.45 5.86 9.39
N GLU A 83 -4.58 5.52 8.76
CA GLU A 83 -5.92 5.85 9.25
C GLU A 83 -6.33 4.98 10.43
N LEU A 84 -7.00 5.59 11.41
CA LEU A 84 -7.51 4.90 12.60
C LEU A 84 -8.89 4.29 12.28
N THR A 85 -8.90 3.09 11.72
CA THR A 85 -10.12 2.40 11.23
C THR A 85 -10.63 1.31 12.17
N TYR A 86 -9.89 0.98 13.21
CA TYR A 86 -10.21 -0.07 14.18
C TYR A 86 -10.77 0.51 15.48
N PHE A 87 -11.35 -0.34 16.34
CA PHE A 87 -11.81 0.06 17.67
C PHE A 87 -10.61 0.33 18.60
N MET A 88 -10.25 1.59 18.74
CA MET A 88 -9.04 2.02 19.43
C MET A 88 -9.00 1.62 20.91
N GLU A 89 -10.14 1.51 21.57
CA GLU A 89 -10.27 1.13 22.98
C GLU A 89 -10.22 -0.38 23.23
N LYS A 90 -10.18 -1.16 22.16
CA LYS A 90 -10.04 -2.62 22.19
C LYS A 90 -8.62 -3.04 21.86
N SER A 91 -8.27 -4.25 22.32
CA SER A 91 -7.01 -4.89 21.95
C SER A 91 -7.03 -5.39 20.50
N ALA A 92 -5.85 -5.78 20.00
CA ALA A 92 -5.75 -6.41 18.68
C ALA A 92 -6.61 -7.69 18.59
N LEU A 93 -6.60 -8.51 19.65
CA LEU A 93 -7.42 -9.74 19.70
C LEU A 93 -8.91 -9.46 19.66
N GLU A 94 -9.38 -8.48 20.44
CA GLU A 94 -10.79 -8.10 20.42
C GLU A 94 -11.22 -7.55 19.06
N ASN A 95 -10.36 -6.76 18.40
CA ASN A 95 -10.60 -6.31 17.04
C ASN A 95 -10.65 -7.49 16.06
N GLY A 96 -9.74 -8.44 16.17
CA GLY A 96 -9.74 -9.66 15.37
C GLY A 96 -11.02 -10.50 15.55
N ALA A 97 -11.47 -10.65 16.80
CA ALA A 97 -12.69 -11.38 17.10
C ALA A 97 -13.98 -10.68 16.59
N LEU A 98 -13.99 -9.34 16.58
CA LEU A 98 -15.15 -8.54 16.16
C LEU A 98 -15.22 -8.35 14.64
N LEU A 99 -14.09 -8.04 14.02
CA LEU A 99 -14.03 -7.65 12.61
C LEU A 99 -13.64 -8.81 11.70
N GLY A 100 -12.84 -9.75 12.18
CA GLY A 100 -12.40 -10.92 11.41
C GLY A 100 -13.54 -11.69 10.74
N PRO A 101 -14.66 -11.99 11.44
CA PRO A 101 -15.78 -12.74 10.86
C PRO A 101 -16.47 -12.09 9.63
N TYR A 102 -16.16 -10.84 9.30
CA TYR A 102 -16.64 -10.22 8.07
C TYR A 102 -15.84 -10.65 6.83
N PHE A 103 -14.70 -11.34 7.01
CA PHE A 103 -13.87 -11.85 5.92
C PHE A 103 -14.05 -13.37 5.80
N SER A 104 -14.29 -13.85 4.59
CA SER A 104 -14.62 -15.26 4.31
C SER A 104 -13.51 -16.24 4.72
N ASN A 105 -12.25 -15.82 4.56
CA ASN A 105 -11.07 -16.65 4.85
C ASN A 105 -10.34 -16.23 6.14
N TRP A 106 -11.02 -15.55 7.06
CA TRP A 106 -10.42 -15.14 8.31
C TRP A 106 -9.90 -16.32 9.14
N SER A 107 -8.68 -16.21 9.62
CA SER A 107 -8.07 -17.17 10.54
C SER A 107 -7.49 -16.47 11.77
N MET A 108 -8.11 -16.71 12.94
CA MET A 108 -7.59 -16.22 14.20
C MET A 108 -6.22 -16.85 14.53
N GLU A 109 -5.99 -18.11 14.16
CA GLU A 109 -4.70 -18.78 14.32
C GLU A 109 -3.61 -18.09 13.48
N ARG A 110 -3.88 -17.82 12.18
CA ARG A 110 -2.96 -17.08 11.31
C ARG A 110 -2.69 -15.68 11.87
N TYR A 111 -3.70 -15.02 12.43
CA TYR A 111 -3.56 -13.70 13.06
C TYR A 111 -2.57 -13.74 14.23
N TYR A 112 -2.67 -14.75 15.12
CA TYR A 112 -1.73 -14.96 16.22
C TYR A 112 -0.30 -15.21 15.72
N ILE A 113 -0.12 -16.10 14.74
CA ILE A 113 1.18 -16.41 14.16
C ILE A 113 1.83 -15.15 13.57
N LEU A 114 1.07 -14.34 12.86
CA LEU A 114 1.56 -13.10 12.25
C LEU A 114 1.97 -12.07 13.32
N MET A 115 1.19 -11.92 14.40
CA MET A 115 1.55 -11.04 15.51
C MET A 115 2.86 -11.48 16.21
N ASP A 116 3.03 -12.77 16.41
CA ASP A 116 4.29 -13.32 16.98
C ASP A 116 5.47 -13.04 16.03
N ARG A 117 5.33 -13.30 14.74
CA ARG A 117 6.36 -13.00 13.73
C ARG A 117 6.73 -11.52 13.67
N MET A 118 5.80 -10.61 13.95
CA MET A 118 6.03 -9.16 13.96
C MET A 118 6.43 -8.57 15.32
N ASP A 119 6.74 -9.42 16.31
CA ASP A 119 7.05 -9.01 17.69
C ASP A 119 5.98 -8.07 18.25
N PHE A 120 4.72 -8.43 18.10
CA PHE A 120 3.59 -7.62 18.50
C PHE A 120 2.80 -8.26 19.63
N SER A 121 2.60 -7.52 20.74
CA SER A 121 1.79 -8.00 21.86
C SER A 121 0.29 -7.82 21.59
N PRO A 122 -0.48 -8.92 21.53
CA PRO A 122 -1.87 -8.88 21.06
C PRO A 122 -2.88 -8.32 22.07
N SER A 123 -2.50 -8.19 23.36
CA SER A 123 -3.41 -7.84 24.46
C SER A 123 -3.48 -6.33 24.75
N ARG A 124 -2.59 -5.52 24.16
CA ARG A 124 -2.60 -4.06 24.36
C ARG A 124 -3.75 -3.41 23.61
N GLN A 125 -4.37 -2.40 24.22
CA GLN A 125 -5.38 -1.56 23.56
C GLN A 125 -4.74 -0.72 22.46
N LEU A 126 -5.45 -0.54 21.33
CA LEU A 126 -4.86 0.06 20.14
C LEU A 126 -4.46 1.53 20.34
N TRP A 127 -5.16 2.28 21.21
CA TRP A 127 -4.81 3.67 21.52
C TRP A 127 -3.45 3.82 22.24
N GLN A 128 -2.93 2.74 22.81
CA GLN A 128 -1.62 2.71 23.50
C GLN A 128 -0.46 2.43 22.54
N LEU A 129 -0.75 2.11 21.29
CA LEU A 129 0.25 1.72 20.31
C LEU A 129 0.93 2.94 19.70
N SER A 130 2.23 2.83 19.48
CA SER A 130 2.94 3.73 18.58
C SER A 130 2.46 3.55 17.14
N LYS A 131 2.73 4.53 16.25
CA LYS A 131 2.41 4.43 14.81
C LYS A 131 2.95 3.12 14.21
N GLY A 132 4.19 2.76 14.51
CA GLY A 132 4.80 1.51 14.02
C GLY A 132 4.11 0.26 14.56
N GLU A 133 3.76 0.20 15.83
CA GLU A 133 3.02 -0.93 16.40
C GLU A 133 1.60 -1.05 15.82
N TYR A 134 0.93 0.07 15.58
CA TYR A 134 -0.37 0.09 14.94
C TYR A 134 -0.28 -0.44 13.49
N MET A 135 0.74 -0.05 12.75
CA MET A 135 1.04 -0.57 11.42
C MET A 135 1.28 -2.09 11.42
N LYS A 136 2.04 -2.61 12.40
CA LYS A 136 2.22 -4.06 12.60
C LYS A 136 0.87 -4.77 12.78
N MET A 137 0.03 -4.26 13.68
CA MET A 137 -1.30 -4.82 13.97
C MET A 137 -2.18 -4.85 12.70
N GLN A 138 -2.27 -3.75 11.97
CA GLN A 138 -3.04 -3.66 10.73
C GLN A 138 -2.53 -4.67 9.69
N THR A 139 -1.20 -4.79 9.55
CA THR A 139 -0.60 -5.74 8.60
C THR A 139 -0.95 -7.19 8.98
N CYS A 140 -0.87 -7.52 10.28
CA CYS A 140 -1.28 -8.84 10.77
C CYS A 140 -2.77 -9.10 10.47
N PHE A 141 -3.64 -8.11 10.73
CA PHE A 141 -5.06 -8.23 10.47
C PHE A 141 -5.35 -8.41 8.97
N ALA A 142 -4.74 -7.58 8.13
CA ALA A 142 -4.90 -7.63 6.69
C ALA A 142 -4.42 -8.97 6.08
N LEU A 143 -3.39 -9.58 6.62
CA LEU A 143 -2.89 -10.88 6.17
C LEU A 143 -3.66 -12.08 6.74
N ALA A 144 -4.36 -11.91 7.88
CA ALA A 144 -5.04 -13.00 8.57
C ALA A 144 -6.24 -13.56 7.80
N HIS A 145 -6.84 -12.79 6.88
CA HIS A 145 -7.93 -13.27 6.02
C HIS A 145 -7.43 -13.83 4.66
N ASN A 146 -6.10 -14.01 4.52
CA ASN A 146 -5.49 -14.62 3.34
C ASN A 146 -5.82 -13.90 2.01
N PRO A 147 -5.51 -12.59 1.91
CA PRO A 147 -5.83 -11.80 0.72
C PRO A 147 -4.99 -12.26 -0.49
N ARG A 148 -5.48 -11.96 -1.70
CA ARG A 148 -4.71 -12.12 -2.94
C ARG A 148 -3.73 -10.97 -3.16
N PHE A 149 -4.10 -9.76 -2.71
CA PHE A 149 -3.24 -8.58 -2.75
C PHE A 149 -3.24 -7.85 -1.41
N LEU A 150 -2.05 -7.42 -1.01
CA LEU A 150 -1.81 -6.54 0.14
C LEU A 150 -1.45 -5.14 -0.37
N ILE A 151 -2.31 -4.17 -0.12
CA ILE A 151 -2.12 -2.77 -0.49
C ILE A 151 -1.79 -1.97 0.75
N MET A 152 -0.64 -1.27 0.75
CA MET A 152 -0.16 -0.56 1.94
C MET A 152 0.27 0.88 1.63
N ASP A 153 -0.21 1.82 2.43
CA ASP A 153 0.16 3.23 2.31
C ASP A 153 1.24 3.58 3.34
N GLU A 154 2.45 3.90 2.86
CA GLU A 154 3.66 4.26 3.63
C GLU A 154 3.96 3.29 4.80
N PRO A 155 3.95 1.95 4.60
CA PRO A 155 4.00 0.97 5.70
C PRO A 155 5.31 1.00 6.50
N LEU A 156 6.37 1.56 5.94
CA LEU A 156 7.69 1.61 6.58
C LEU A 156 7.87 2.85 7.48
N GLU A 157 6.92 3.79 7.48
CA GLU A 157 6.95 4.92 8.38
C GLU A 157 6.76 4.50 9.84
N GLY A 158 7.60 5.02 10.72
CA GLY A 158 7.55 4.71 12.15
C GLY A 158 8.24 3.41 12.56
N PHE A 159 8.78 2.63 11.63
CA PHE A 159 9.61 1.49 11.96
C PHE A 159 11.07 1.90 12.19
N ASP A 160 11.68 1.37 13.25
CA ASP A 160 13.12 1.44 13.42
C ASP A 160 13.85 0.62 12.33
N PRO A 161 15.15 0.89 12.09
CA PRO A 161 15.90 0.23 11.02
C PRO A 161 16.02 -1.29 11.15
N ILE A 162 15.97 -1.84 12.37
CA ILE A 162 16.07 -3.29 12.62
C ILE A 162 14.75 -3.93 12.24
N PHE A 163 13.63 -3.40 12.74
CA PHE A 163 12.32 -3.94 12.43
C PHE A 163 11.98 -3.75 10.95
N ARG A 164 12.39 -2.65 10.32
CA ARG A 164 12.20 -2.43 8.87
C ARG A 164 12.78 -3.58 8.03
N ARG A 165 13.98 -4.06 8.35
CA ARG A 165 14.58 -5.22 7.67
C ARG A 165 13.79 -6.50 7.89
N LYS A 166 13.36 -6.74 9.14
CA LYS A 166 12.52 -7.89 9.50
C LYS A 166 11.19 -7.85 8.74
N PHE A 167 10.54 -6.68 8.69
CA PHE A 167 9.30 -6.48 7.96
C PHE A 167 9.46 -6.81 6.47
N LEU A 168 10.50 -6.31 5.82
CA LEU A 168 10.78 -6.61 4.42
C LEU A 168 11.03 -8.11 4.18
N SER A 169 11.70 -8.80 5.12
CA SER A 169 11.85 -10.26 5.04
C SER A 169 10.50 -10.98 5.16
N ILE A 170 9.61 -10.53 6.05
CA ILE A 170 8.25 -11.08 6.15
C ILE A 170 7.48 -10.84 4.85
N MET A 171 7.61 -9.65 4.22
CA MET A 171 6.97 -9.37 2.94
C MET A 171 7.46 -10.29 1.83
N GLN A 172 8.76 -10.64 1.81
CA GLN A 172 9.28 -11.63 0.86
C GLN A 172 8.67 -13.03 1.06
N ASP A 173 8.47 -13.45 2.31
CA ASP A 173 7.78 -14.72 2.58
C ASP A 173 6.33 -14.69 2.08
N ILE A 174 5.64 -13.56 2.26
CA ILE A 174 4.25 -13.36 1.78
C ILE A 174 4.18 -13.37 0.24
N LEU A 175 5.16 -12.77 -0.44
CA LEU A 175 5.27 -12.87 -1.91
C LEU A 175 5.42 -14.32 -2.36
N ASN A 176 6.22 -15.13 -1.64
CA ASN A 176 6.38 -16.57 -1.91
C ASN A 176 5.10 -17.38 -1.67
N GLU A 177 4.13 -16.85 -0.91
CA GLU A 177 2.77 -17.41 -0.75
C GLU A 177 1.82 -17.01 -1.90
N ASP A 178 2.33 -16.43 -3.00
CA ASP A 178 1.58 -15.95 -4.16
C ASP A 178 0.64 -14.76 -3.83
N VAL A 179 0.95 -13.95 -2.83
CA VAL A 179 0.24 -12.70 -2.53
C VAL A 179 0.94 -11.56 -3.26
N GLY A 180 0.20 -10.75 -4.04
CA GLY A 180 0.75 -9.53 -4.64
C GLY A 180 0.87 -8.43 -3.60
N ILE A 181 1.96 -7.67 -3.62
CA ILE A 181 2.17 -6.56 -2.68
C ILE A 181 2.30 -5.25 -3.43
N PHE A 182 1.44 -4.28 -3.11
CA PHE A 182 1.48 -2.94 -3.66
C PHE A 182 1.65 -1.91 -2.53
N ILE A 183 2.81 -1.27 -2.46
CA ILE A 183 3.11 -0.30 -1.40
C ILE A 183 3.38 1.09 -1.96
N SER A 184 2.86 2.12 -1.28
CA SER A 184 3.39 3.46 -1.45
C SER A 184 4.60 3.65 -0.53
N SER A 185 5.65 4.30 -1.02
CA SER A 185 6.79 4.66 -0.19
C SER A 185 7.66 5.72 -0.85
N HIS A 186 8.42 6.46 -0.03
CA HIS A 186 9.59 7.14 -0.55
C HIS A 186 10.64 6.11 -0.94
N ILE A 187 11.11 6.16 -2.20
CA ILE A 187 12.11 5.20 -2.70
C ILE A 187 13.38 5.30 -1.86
N THR A 188 13.71 4.19 -1.19
CA THR A 188 15.04 3.93 -0.64
C THR A 188 15.77 2.95 -1.55
N GLU A 189 17.11 2.92 -1.51
CA GLU A 189 17.87 1.92 -2.28
C GLU A 189 17.46 0.49 -1.96
N THR A 190 17.08 0.22 -0.71
CA THR A 190 16.61 -1.11 -0.29
C THR A 190 15.31 -1.51 -1.01
N LEU A 191 14.34 -0.60 -1.10
CA LEU A 191 13.08 -0.88 -1.81
C LEU A 191 13.28 -0.97 -3.32
N LYS A 192 14.16 -0.13 -3.88
CA LYS A 192 14.53 -0.19 -5.30
C LYS A 192 15.06 -1.57 -5.68
N ASN A 193 15.88 -2.17 -4.81
CA ASN A 193 16.51 -3.48 -5.08
C ASN A 193 15.56 -4.67 -4.84
N LEU A 194 14.46 -4.47 -4.13
CA LEU A 194 13.48 -5.52 -3.83
C LEU A 194 12.24 -5.45 -4.73
N ALA A 195 11.95 -4.29 -5.32
CA ALA A 195 10.77 -4.09 -6.14
C ALA A 195 10.91 -4.77 -7.50
N ASP A 196 9.89 -5.54 -7.88
CA ASP A 196 9.77 -6.09 -9.23
C ASP A 196 9.25 -5.04 -10.20
N TYR A 197 8.36 -4.15 -9.72
CA TYR A 197 7.78 -3.05 -10.51
C TYR A 197 7.83 -1.74 -9.75
N LEU A 198 8.02 -0.66 -10.50
CA LEU A 198 8.06 0.70 -9.98
C LEU A 198 7.05 1.59 -10.69
N MET A 199 6.27 2.29 -9.89
CA MET A 199 5.32 3.29 -10.36
C MET A 199 5.65 4.64 -9.74
N PHE A 200 5.40 5.71 -10.48
CA PHE A 200 5.62 7.08 -10.00
C PHE A 200 4.33 7.88 -10.09
N ALA A 201 4.03 8.55 -8.98
CA ALA A 201 2.96 9.52 -8.89
C ALA A 201 3.54 10.94 -8.96
N ASP A 202 3.09 11.74 -9.89
CA ASP A 202 3.42 13.16 -10.00
C ASP A 202 2.17 13.97 -10.37
N ASN A 203 1.80 14.90 -9.49
CA ASN A 203 0.65 15.81 -9.69
C ASN A 203 -0.63 15.09 -10.18
N GLY A 204 -0.96 13.94 -9.59
CA GLY A 204 -2.14 13.15 -9.95
C GLY A 204 -2.00 12.28 -11.19
N THR A 205 -0.84 12.26 -11.83
CA THR A 205 -0.55 11.36 -12.94
C THR A 205 0.30 10.18 -12.45
N ILE A 206 -0.05 8.98 -12.87
CA ILE A 206 0.68 7.75 -12.52
C ILE A 206 1.41 7.23 -13.75
N SER A 207 2.70 6.97 -13.63
CA SER A 207 3.52 6.36 -14.68
C SER A 207 4.12 5.03 -14.19
N PHE A 208 4.23 4.07 -15.09
CA PHE A 208 4.77 2.74 -14.84
C PHE A 208 6.16 2.62 -15.46
N HIS A 209 7.12 2.09 -14.71
CA HIS A 209 8.49 1.92 -15.17
C HIS A 209 9.02 0.52 -14.80
N CYS A 210 9.66 -0.14 -15.74
CA CYS A 210 10.45 -1.34 -15.43
C CYS A 210 11.70 -0.96 -14.62
N PRO A 211 12.19 -1.82 -13.71
CA PRO A 211 13.39 -1.55 -12.90
C PRO A 211 14.62 -1.15 -13.73
N GLU A 212 14.78 -1.70 -14.92
CA GLU A 212 15.89 -1.41 -15.86
C GLU A 212 15.91 0.04 -16.37
N GLN A 213 14.75 0.73 -16.37
CA GLN A 213 14.61 2.11 -16.83
C GLN A 213 14.80 3.13 -15.69
N LEU A 214 14.89 2.65 -14.45
CA LEU A 214 14.85 3.48 -13.26
C LEU A 214 16.05 4.42 -13.13
N ASP A 215 17.27 3.98 -13.46
CA ASP A 215 18.48 4.78 -13.33
C ASP A 215 18.46 5.98 -14.28
N ALA A 216 17.93 5.80 -15.48
CA ALA A 216 17.73 6.89 -16.43
C ALA A 216 16.67 7.89 -15.92
N PHE A 217 15.56 7.42 -15.39
CA PHE A 217 14.47 8.24 -14.86
C PHE A 217 14.87 9.04 -13.61
N LEU A 218 15.55 8.42 -12.65
CA LEU A 218 16.03 9.10 -11.43
C LEU A 218 17.11 10.13 -11.72
N THR A 219 17.94 9.89 -12.75
CA THR A 219 18.95 10.84 -13.21
C THR A 219 18.29 12.07 -13.84
N ASP A 220 17.20 11.88 -14.58
CA ASP A 220 16.44 12.96 -15.20
C ASP A 220 15.65 13.79 -14.17
N GLN A 221 15.02 13.16 -13.19
CA GLN A 221 14.34 13.82 -12.05
C GLN A 221 15.33 14.68 -11.23
N ARG A 222 16.56 14.20 -11.00
CA ARG A 222 17.61 14.98 -10.32
C ARG A 222 18.02 16.21 -11.15
N LYS A 223 18.13 16.10 -12.46
CA LYS A 223 18.42 17.23 -13.36
C LYS A 223 17.32 18.29 -13.31
N HIS A 224 16.06 17.89 -13.35
CA HIS A 224 14.91 18.82 -13.27
C HIS A 224 14.83 19.54 -11.92
N SER A 225 15.09 18.85 -10.80
CA SER A 225 15.15 19.50 -9.47
C SER A 225 16.30 20.52 -9.39
N HIS A 226 17.45 20.22 -9.95
CA HIS A 226 18.58 21.16 -9.97
C HIS A 226 18.35 22.36 -10.91
N SER A 227 17.62 22.18 -12.02
CA SER A 227 17.28 23.30 -12.91
C SER A 227 16.27 24.25 -12.24
N GLN A 228 15.26 23.73 -11.55
CA GLN A 228 14.28 24.53 -10.82
C GLN A 228 14.92 25.31 -9.66
N ILE A 229 15.90 24.73 -8.96
CA ILE A 229 16.65 25.42 -7.90
C ILE A 229 17.54 26.52 -8.50
N ARG A 230 18.19 26.29 -9.65
CA ARG A 230 18.97 27.32 -10.35
C ARG A 230 18.10 28.48 -10.82
N ASP A 231 16.91 28.21 -11.37
CA ASP A 231 15.97 29.25 -11.81
C ASP A 231 15.40 30.06 -10.65
N LEU A 232 15.18 29.45 -9.47
CA LEU A 232 14.79 30.14 -8.25
C LEU A 232 15.90 31.03 -7.67
N LEU A 233 17.15 30.57 -7.74
CA LEU A 233 18.31 31.34 -7.30
C LEU A 233 18.66 32.49 -8.25
N SER A 234 18.38 32.34 -9.57
CA SER A 234 18.64 33.39 -10.55
C SER A 234 17.59 34.52 -10.58
N ARG A 235 16.43 34.33 -9.92
CA ARG A 235 15.37 35.35 -9.83
C ARG A 235 15.43 36.22 -8.58
N ASN A 236 16.35 35.92 -7.65
CA ASN A 236 16.51 36.65 -6.37
C ASN A 236 17.86 37.39 -6.27
N PHE A 237 18.51 37.71 -7.38
CA PHE A 237 19.65 38.64 -7.45
C PHE A 237 19.46 39.61 -8.60
#